data_8c8fcf8600de78d614b86715fdab4c5f
#
_entry.id   8c8fcf8600de78d614b86715fdab4c5f
#
_cell.length_a   1.000
_cell.length_b   1.000
_cell.length_c   1.000
_cell.angle_alpha   90.00
_cell.angle_beta   90.00
_cell.angle_gamma   90.00
#
_symmetry.space_group_name_H-M   'P 1'
#
loop_
_entity.id
_entity.type
_entity.pdbx_description
1 polymer ?
#
loop_
_entity_poly.entity_id
_entity_poly.type
_entity_poly.pdbx_seq_one_letter_code
_entity_poly.pdbx_strand_id
1 'polypeptide(L)'
;MSKSLDGVLTKKANQREQFTNAQIEDLAACMDPDEGYLHFARHFAYIQHPVQGKLMFDPYEYQLRLMHSYHNYRFNINMMPRQTGKTTCAAIYLAWYAMFNPDQTILIAAHKYTGAQEIMARIRYVYETCPDHIRAGVTSYNKGSIEFENGSRIVSQTTTGNTGRGMSISLLYCDEFAFVMPNIAEEFWTSISPTLATGGRAIITSTPNSDEDTFATIWKQAEQKFDEHGNESDVGINGFHSFRASWEEHPDRDEKWKTAEIGRIGEEKFRREYGCEFLVFDETLINSIKLSVMEGNSPILNMGQTRWYKKPTSQYTYCVALDPSMGTGGDFAAIQVIELPSYEQVAEWQHNQTAIPGQIRVLSDICKYIEQETNNPTGIYWSVENNGLGEAALIVINDYGEENIPGLFVSEPIRKGHVRKFRKGFNTTHSTKVTACSRLKTMIENDKMIVRSKPLISELKGFVATGSSYQAKVGMTDDLVSATLLAIRMMDVLKDWDPRVYNTFNQTEDFEDYDMPMPIFISSNY
;
A
#
# COMPACT_ATOMS: atom_id res chain seq x y z
N MET A 1 10.06 39.03 0.24
CA MET A 1 8.81 39.82 0.19
C MET A 1 8.79 40.56 -1.14
N SER A 2 8.06 40.05 -2.11
CA SER A 2 7.79 40.73 -3.39
C SER A 2 6.65 41.70 -3.12
N LYS A 3 6.92 43.00 -3.17
CA LYS A 3 5.86 43.99 -3.26
C LYS A 3 5.22 43.86 -4.64
N SER A 4 3.89 43.89 -4.76
CA SER A 4 3.22 44.11 -6.02
C SER A 4 3.75 45.38 -6.65
N LEU A 5 3.61 45.55 -7.95
CA LEU A 5 4.03 46.82 -8.62
C LEU A 5 3.46 48.04 -7.94
N ASP A 6 2.32 47.93 -7.22
CA ASP A 6 1.62 49.01 -6.50
C ASP A 6 1.80 48.96 -4.97
N GLY A 7 2.64 48.07 -4.44
CA GLY A 7 2.97 48.01 -3.01
C GLY A 7 1.90 47.33 -2.12
N VAL A 8 0.79 46.86 -2.66
CA VAL A 8 -0.30 46.17 -1.92
C VAL A 8 -0.32 44.71 -2.24
N LEU A 9 -0.26 43.83 -1.21
CA LEU A 9 -0.23 42.35 -1.36
C LEU A 9 -1.59 41.80 -1.81
N THR A 10 -2.70 42.47 -1.49
CA THR A 10 -4.05 41.99 -1.76
C THR A 10 -4.92 43.11 -2.33
N LYS A 11 -5.83 42.74 -3.23
CA LYS A 11 -6.85 43.64 -3.74
C LYS A 11 -8.02 43.68 -2.73
N LYS A 12 -8.50 44.87 -2.39
CA LYS A 12 -9.66 45.04 -1.50
C LYS A 12 -10.94 44.66 -2.25
N ALA A 13 -11.86 44.01 -1.55
CA ALA A 13 -13.16 43.63 -2.08
C ALA A 13 -14.03 44.85 -2.40
N ASN A 14 -14.92 44.70 -3.38
CA ASN A 14 -15.94 45.65 -3.78
C ASN A 14 -15.42 47.04 -4.23
N GLN A 15 -14.20 47.11 -4.78
CA GLN A 15 -13.68 48.31 -5.38
C GLN A 15 -14.17 48.47 -6.82
N ARG A 16 -14.71 49.65 -7.15
CA ARG A 16 -15.04 49.97 -8.54
C ARG A 16 -13.78 50.43 -9.26
N GLU A 17 -13.41 49.73 -10.30
CA GLU A 17 -12.26 50.05 -11.14
C GLU A 17 -12.71 50.27 -12.58
N GLN A 18 -12.00 51.14 -13.29
CA GLN A 18 -12.18 51.33 -14.72
C GLN A 18 -11.09 50.53 -15.44
N PHE A 19 -11.48 49.58 -16.25
CA PHE A 19 -10.57 48.77 -17.04
C PHE A 19 -10.42 49.32 -18.46
N THR A 20 -9.23 49.19 -19.01
CA THR A 20 -9.00 49.43 -20.45
C THR A 20 -9.60 48.28 -21.27
N ASN A 21 -9.79 48.50 -22.57
CA ASN A 21 -10.32 47.41 -23.45
C ASN A 21 -9.42 46.18 -23.42
N ALA A 22 -8.09 46.34 -23.42
CA ALA A 22 -7.15 45.22 -23.32
C ALA A 22 -7.31 44.43 -21.99
N GLN A 23 -7.51 45.13 -20.86
CA GLN A 23 -7.75 44.47 -19.58
C GLN A 23 -9.10 43.72 -19.52
N ILE A 24 -10.12 44.26 -20.25
CA ILE A 24 -11.42 43.57 -20.38
C ILE A 24 -11.26 42.31 -21.24
N GLU A 25 -10.47 42.36 -22.31
CA GLU A 25 -10.16 41.20 -23.14
C GLU A 25 -9.38 40.11 -22.32
N ASP A 26 -8.38 40.50 -21.52
CA ASP A 26 -7.67 39.62 -20.64
C ASP A 26 -8.60 38.92 -19.63
N LEU A 27 -9.49 39.71 -18.99
CA LEU A 27 -10.48 39.16 -18.06
C LEU A 27 -11.44 38.20 -18.74
N ALA A 28 -11.98 38.57 -19.94
CA ALA A 28 -12.87 37.72 -20.69
C ALA A 28 -12.20 36.39 -21.09
N ALA A 29 -10.92 36.44 -21.48
CA ALA A 29 -10.16 35.24 -21.81
C ALA A 29 -9.91 34.35 -20.57
N CYS A 30 -9.70 34.95 -19.39
CA CYS A 30 -9.60 34.17 -18.13
C CYS A 30 -10.93 33.58 -17.64
N MET A 31 -12.07 34.20 -18.05
CA MET A 31 -13.41 33.76 -17.70
C MET A 31 -13.98 32.74 -18.69
N ASP A 32 -13.27 32.44 -19.77
CA ASP A 32 -13.67 31.41 -20.71
C ASP A 32 -13.86 30.07 -19.99
N PRO A 33 -15.03 29.41 -20.12
CA PRO A 33 -15.32 28.18 -19.38
C PRO A 33 -14.45 26.99 -19.80
N ASP A 34 -13.94 26.97 -21.04
CA ASP A 34 -13.20 25.82 -21.59
C ASP A 34 -11.67 26.01 -21.53
N GLU A 35 -11.17 27.24 -21.77
CA GLU A 35 -9.74 27.53 -21.94
C GLU A 35 -9.21 28.55 -20.92
N GLY A 36 -10.07 29.17 -20.11
CA GLY A 36 -9.71 30.28 -19.22
C GLY A 36 -8.62 29.91 -18.21
N TYR A 37 -8.60 28.69 -17.70
CA TYR A 37 -7.56 28.20 -16.78
C TYR A 37 -6.18 28.10 -17.46
N LEU A 38 -6.12 27.74 -18.75
CA LEU A 38 -4.87 27.70 -19.52
C LEU A 38 -4.40 29.10 -19.88
N HIS A 39 -5.34 29.99 -20.26
CA HIS A 39 -5.02 31.39 -20.53
C HIS A 39 -4.44 32.07 -19.28
N PHE A 40 -5.10 31.90 -18.12
CA PHE A 40 -4.59 32.40 -16.83
C PHE A 40 -3.21 31.82 -16.50
N ALA A 41 -3.03 30.50 -16.64
CA ALA A 41 -1.77 29.84 -16.33
C ALA A 41 -0.58 30.39 -17.15
N ARG A 42 -0.78 30.59 -18.46
CA ARG A 42 0.28 31.02 -19.38
C ARG A 42 0.60 32.50 -19.34
N HIS A 43 -0.39 33.35 -19.01
CA HIS A 43 -0.23 34.78 -19.15
C HIS A 43 -0.16 35.54 -17.81
N PHE A 44 -0.70 34.98 -16.72
CA PHE A 44 -0.83 35.69 -15.45
C PHE A 44 -0.30 34.94 -14.24
N ALA A 45 0.02 33.65 -14.35
CA ALA A 45 0.55 32.91 -13.23
C ALA A 45 2.08 33.01 -13.15
N TYR A 46 2.57 33.37 -11.96
CA TYR A 46 3.98 33.37 -11.63
C TYR A 46 4.28 32.32 -10.57
N ILE A 47 5.45 31.70 -10.69
CA ILE A 47 5.93 30.69 -9.76
C ILE A 47 7.21 31.15 -9.09
N GLN A 48 7.50 30.61 -7.91
CA GLN A 48 8.75 30.80 -7.23
C GLN A 48 9.71 29.66 -7.55
N HIS A 49 10.68 29.91 -8.43
CA HIS A 49 11.72 28.95 -8.74
C HIS A 49 12.86 29.03 -7.72
N PRO A 50 13.41 27.89 -7.20
CA PRO A 50 14.41 27.90 -6.12
C PRO A 50 15.70 28.63 -6.48
N VAL A 51 16.10 28.66 -7.76
CA VAL A 51 17.34 29.30 -8.23
C VAL A 51 17.08 30.64 -8.91
N GLN A 52 16.04 30.72 -9.75
CA GLN A 52 15.78 31.88 -10.61
C GLN A 52 14.79 32.88 -9.98
N GLY A 53 14.20 32.56 -8.83
CA GLY A 53 13.24 33.44 -8.15
C GLY A 53 11.86 33.48 -8.84
N LYS A 54 11.32 34.68 -9.07
CA LYS A 54 10.01 34.88 -9.71
C LYS A 54 10.10 34.61 -11.22
N LEU A 55 9.36 33.62 -11.70
CA LEU A 55 9.24 33.29 -13.13
C LEU A 55 7.76 33.25 -13.55
N MET A 56 7.49 33.64 -14.82
CA MET A 56 6.23 33.31 -15.47
C MET A 56 6.13 31.79 -15.58
N PHE A 57 4.96 31.24 -15.30
CA PHE A 57 4.74 29.81 -15.47
C PHE A 57 4.67 29.45 -16.95
N ASP A 58 5.62 28.68 -17.40
CA ASP A 58 5.68 28.11 -18.75
C ASP A 58 5.47 26.59 -18.62
N PRO A 59 4.25 26.09 -18.80
CA PRO A 59 3.92 24.71 -18.53
C PRO A 59 4.47 23.75 -19.58
N TYR A 60 5.08 22.67 -19.14
CA TYR A 60 5.42 21.53 -19.98
C TYR A 60 4.16 20.83 -20.50
N GLU A 61 4.28 20.05 -21.58
CA GLU A 61 3.16 19.38 -22.22
C GLU A 61 2.37 18.46 -21.28
N TYR A 62 3.06 17.67 -20.44
CA TYR A 62 2.39 16.84 -19.45
C TYR A 62 1.66 17.65 -18.37
N GLN A 63 2.12 18.86 -18.06
CA GLN A 63 1.46 19.76 -17.10
C GLN A 63 0.19 20.38 -17.72
N LEU A 64 0.21 20.67 -19.01
CA LEU A 64 -1.00 21.09 -19.73
C LEU A 64 -2.06 19.97 -19.73
N ARG A 65 -1.66 18.74 -20.07
CA ARG A 65 -2.54 17.56 -20.00
C ARG A 65 -3.08 17.32 -18.60
N LEU A 66 -2.26 17.54 -17.55
CA LEU A 66 -2.69 17.42 -16.16
C LEU A 66 -3.77 18.47 -15.83
N MET A 67 -3.54 19.74 -16.17
CA MET A 67 -4.51 20.82 -15.91
C MET A 67 -5.80 20.60 -16.73
N HIS A 68 -5.68 20.10 -17.94
CA HIS A 68 -6.83 19.70 -18.77
C HIS A 68 -7.63 18.56 -18.11
N SER A 69 -6.94 17.57 -17.52
CA SER A 69 -7.59 16.52 -16.73
C SER A 69 -8.36 17.10 -15.53
N TYR A 70 -7.77 18.02 -14.77
CA TYR A 70 -8.45 18.70 -13.67
C TYR A 70 -9.74 19.41 -14.11
N HIS A 71 -9.74 19.98 -15.30
CA HIS A 71 -10.85 20.76 -15.81
C HIS A 71 -11.99 19.89 -16.35
N ASN A 72 -11.67 18.89 -17.16
CA ASN A 72 -12.67 18.13 -17.92
C ASN A 72 -13.32 16.99 -17.13
N TYR A 73 -12.65 16.44 -16.13
CA TYR A 73 -13.19 15.32 -15.37
C TYR A 73 -13.60 15.73 -13.96
N ARG A 74 -14.75 15.24 -13.53
CA ARG A 74 -15.29 15.53 -12.20
C ARG A 74 -14.43 14.96 -11.07
N PHE A 75 -13.97 13.72 -11.23
CA PHE A 75 -13.10 13.01 -10.31
C PHE A 75 -11.79 12.66 -10.99
N ASN A 76 -10.68 13.10 -10.40
CA ASN A 76 -9.34 12.90 -10.91
C ASN A 76 -8.47 12.21 -9.88
N ILE A 77 -7.72 11.21 -10.31
CA ILE A 77 -6.63 10.64 -9.53
C ILE A 77 -5.33 10.72 -10.34
N ASN A 78 -4.29 11.32 -9.75
CA ASN A 78 -3.08 11.68 -10.48
C ASN A 78 -1.87 11.06 -9.81
N MET A 79 -1.17 10.20 -10.54
CA MET A 79 0.06 9.57 -10.11
C MET A 79 1.23 10.15 -10.90
N MET A 80 2.06 10.91 -10.21
CA MET A 80 3.14 11.68 -10.87
C MET A 80 4.45 11.60 -10.10
N PRO A 81 5.59 11.61 -10.79
CA PRO A 81 6.92 11.64 -10.18
C PRO A 81 7.12 12.86 -9.28
N ARG A 82 8.07 12.75 -8.37
CA ARG A 82 8.52 13.92 -7.60
C ARG A 82 9.11 15.00 -8.49
N GLN A 83 8.94 16.26 -8.07
CA GLN A 83 9.50 17.45 -8.74
C GLN A 83 9.06 17.61 -10.21
N THR A 84 7.85 17.17 -10.55
CA THR A 84 7.21 17.39 -11.86
C THR A 84 6.26 18.58 -11.87
N GLY A 85 6.19 19.34 -10.78
CA GLY A 85 5.35 20.53 -10.68
C GLY A 85 3.87 20.27 -10.40
N LYS A 86 3.47 19.04 -10.02
CA LYS A 86 2.08 18.67 -9.72
C LYS A 86 1.38 19.65 -8.77
N THR A 87 2.01 19.98 -7.63
CA THR A 87 1.48 20.93 -6.63
C THR A 87 1.42 22.36 -7.16
N THR A 88 2.34 22.73 -8.05
CA THR A 88 2.34 24.05 -8.72
C THR A 88 1.17 24.17 -9.68
N CYS A 89 0.95 23.17 -10.54
CA CYS A 89 -0.21 23.14 -11.45
C CYS A 89 -1.52 23.19 -10.65
N ALA A 90 -1.62 22.43 -9.57
CA ALA A 90 -2.78 22.46 -8.68
C ALA A 90 -3.00 23.83 -8.07
N ALA A 91 -1.97 24.48 -7.53
CA ALA A 91 -2.06 25.80 -6.92
C ALA A 91 -2.56 26.86 -7.93
N ILE A 92 -2.04 26.83 -9.17
CA ILE A 92 -2.47 27.73 -10.25
C ILE A 92 -3.93 27.48 -10.61
N TYR A 93 -4.31 26.20 -10.81
CA TYR A 93 -5.68 25.83 -11.15
C TYR A 93 -6.67 26.21 -10.05
N LEU A 94 -6.35 25.93 -8.77
CA LEU A 94 -7.22 26.27 -7.64
C LEU A 94 -7.36 27.78 -7.45
N ALA A 95 -6.29 28.56 -7.68
CA ALA A 95 -6.35 30.02 -7.64
C ALA A 95 -7.28 30.56 -8.73
N TRP A 96 -7.11 30.11 -9.97
CA TRP A 96 -8.00 30.45 -11.08
C TRP A 96 -9.46 30.04 -10.76
N TYR A 97 -9.67 28.80 -10.32
CA TYR A 97 -11.00 28.28 -10.05
C TYR A 97 -11.75 29.12 -9.01
N ALA A 98 -11.08 29.56 -7.95
CA ALA A 98 -11.68 30.40 -6.92
C ALA A 98 -11.95 31.83 -7.40
N MET A 99 -11.07 32.41 -8.21
CA MET A 99 -11.20 33.81 -8.67
C MET A 99 -12.26 33.97 -9.75
N PHE A 100 -12.42 32.99 -10.63
CA PHE A 100 -13.27 33.15 -11.83
C PHE A 100 -14.58 32.35 -11.78
N ASN A 101 -14.78 31.49 -10.76
CA ASN A 101 -16.05 30.80 -10.54
C ASN A 101 -16.66 31.29 -9.23
N PRO A 102 -17.88 31.86 -9.23
CA PRO A 102 -18.52 32.38 -8.03
C PRO A 102 -19.01 31.24 -7.10
N ASP A 103 -19.12 31.58 -5.82
CA ASP A 103 -19.75 30.74 -4.77
C ASP A 103 -19.12 29.34 -4.60
N GLN A 104 -17.80 29.21 -4.86
CA GLN A 104 -17.10 27.93 -4.72
C GLN A 104 -16.45 27.76 -3.35
N THR A 105 -16.63 26.60 -2.75
CA THR A 105 -15.87 26.18 -1.58
C THR A 105 -14.83 25.15 -1.97
N ILE A 106 -13.55 25.51 -1.88
CA ILE A 106 -12.41 24.65 -2.20
C ILE A 106 -11.79 24.19 -0.89
N LEU A 107 -11.71 22.87 -0.70
CA LEU A 107 -11.02 22.25 0.44
C LEU A 107 -9.71 21.64 -0.04
N ILE A 108 -8.60 22.06 0.58
CA ILE A 108 -7.28 21.45 0.41
C ILE A 108 -7.03 20.55 1.61
N ALA A 109 -6.82 19.26 1.37
CA ALA A 109 -6.49 18.25 2.36
C ALA A 109 -5.11 17.66 2.07
N ALA A 110 -4.16 17.78 3.00
CA ALA A 110 -2.83 17.21 2.88
C ALA A 110 -2.54 16.29 4.06
N HIS A 111 -1.66 15.28 3.86
CA HIS A 111 -1.32 14.32 4.91
C HIS A 111 -0.67 14.98 6.15
N LYS A 112 -0.04 16.14 5.98
CA LYS A 112 0.55 16.96 7.07
C LYS A 112 0.10 18.40 6.98
N TYR A 113 -0.05 19.04 8.14
CA TYR A 113 -0.38 20.46 8.23
C TYR A 113 0.58 21.36 7.44
N THR A 114 1.89 21.09 7.53
CA THR A 114 2.91 21.82 6.79
C THR A 114 2.72 21.71 5.28
N GLY A 115 2.30 20.55 4.76
CA GLY A 115 1.98 20.38 3.34
C GLY A 115 0.79 21.25 2.90
N ALA A 116 -0.30 21.25 3.68
CA ALA A 116 -1.46 22.11 3.41
C ALA A 116 -1.09 23.59 3.40
N GLN A 117 -0.23 24.03 4.33
CA GLN A 117 0.28 25.42 4.38
C GLN A 117 1.16 25.75 3.18
N GLU A 118 1.97 24.82 2.69
CA GLU A 118 2.83 25.01 1.51
C GLU A 118 1.99 25.21 0.23
N ILE A 119 0.91 24.45 0.05
CA ILE A 119 -0.01 24.62 -1.07
C ILE A 119 -0.67 26.01 -1.00
N MET A 120 -1.16 26.40 0.18
CA MET A 120 -1.72 27.73 0.39
C MET A 120 -0.70 28.85 0.15
N ALA A 121 0.57 28.65 0.50
CA ALA A 121 1.63 29.62 0.21
C ALA A 121 1.85 29.78 -1.30
N ARG A 122 1.79 28.69 -2.09
CA ARG A 122 1.86 28.73 -3.56
C ARG A 122 0.65 29.45 -4.15
N ILE A 123 -0.57 29.15 -3.69
CA ILE A 123 -1.78 29.84 -4.12
C ILE A 123 -1.68 31.36 -3.85
N ARG A 124 -1.23 31.71 -2.65
CA ARG A 124 -1.01 33.14 -2.30
C ARG A 124 0.04 33.77 -3.19
N TYR A 125 1.13 33.07 -3.49
CA TYR A 125 2.17 33.60 -4.38
C TYR A 125 1.63 33.86 -5.79
N VAL A 126 0.86 32.94 -6.36
CA VAL A 126 0.17 33.14 -7.66
C VAL A 126 -0.75 34.35 -7.57
N TYR A 127 -1.60 34.44 -6.57
CA TYR A 127 -2.53 35.54 -6.37
C TYR A 127 -1.79 36.90 -6.19
N GLU A 128 -0.81 36.96 -5.30
CA GLU A 128 -0.06 38.20 -4.97
C GLU A 128 0.77 38.74 -6.14
N THR A 129 1.20 37.87 -7.04
CA THR A 129 2.03 38.23 -8.20
C THR A 129 1.25 38.46 -9.48
N CYS A 130 -0.03 38.11 -9.50
CA CYS A 130 -0.94 38.38 -10.60
C CYS A 130 -1.23 39.88 -10.74
N PRO A 131 -1.44 40.42 -11.96
CA PRO A 131 -1.81 41.81 -12.17
C PRO A 131 -3.13 42.18 -11.49
N ASP A 132 -3.26 43.46 -11.06
CA ASP A 132 -4.42 43.92 -10.29
C ASP A 132 -5.76 43.76 -11.03
N HIS A 133 -5.76 44.00 -12.34
CA HIS A 133 -7.00 43.84 -13.16
C HIS A 133 -7.48 42.41 -13.23
N ILE A 134 -6.60 41.40 -13.04
CA ILE A 134 -6.94 39.96 -13.04
C ILE A 134 -7.32 39.46 -11.64
N ARG A 135 -6.76 40.07 -10.57
CA ARG A 135 -7.02 39.64 -9.20
C ARG A 135 -8.47 39.90 -8.78
N ALA A 136 -9.14 38.91 -8.24
CA ALA A 136 -10.39 39.11 -7.51
C ALA A 136 -10.15 39.80 -6.16
N GLY A 137 -11.06 40.66 -5.72
CA GLY A 137 -10.98 41.26 -4.39
C GLY A 137 -11.13 40.22 -3.29
N VAL A 138 -10.44 40.41 -2.16
CA VAL A 138 -10.52 39.50 -1.01
C VAL A 138 -11.23 40.13 0.18
N THR A 139 -12.09 39.36 0.81
CA THR A 139 -12.82 39.71 2.04
C THR A 139 -12.08 39.20 3.29
N SER A 140 -11.35 38.07 3.16
CA SER A 140 -10.53 37.48 4.22
C SER A 140 -9.25 36.90 3.63
N TYR A 141 -8.10 37.14 4.27
CA TYR A 141 -6.80 36.65 3.77
C TYR A 141 -5.91 36.15 4.92
N ASN A 142 -5.92 34.86 5.15
CA ASN A 142 -5.22 34.21 6.25
C ASN A 142 -4.21 33.16 5.75
N LYS A 143 -3.38 32.63 6.64
CA LYS A 143 -2.42 31.56 6.28
C LYS A 143 -3.10 30.27 5.81
N GLY A 144 -4.25 29.94 6.36
CA GLY A 144 -4.99 28.71 6.07
C GLY A 144 -6.28 28.89 5.27
N SER A 145 -6.69 30.15 4.98
CA SER A 145 -7.90 30.43 4.21
C SER A 145 -7.82 31.73 3.44
N ILE A 146 -8.49 31.77 2.29
CA ILE A 146 -8.71 32.96 1.49
C ILE A 146 -10.18 33.00 1.13
N GLU A 147 -10.84 34.16 1.32
CA GLU A 147 -12.22 34.38 0.90
C GLU A 147 -12.24 35.54 -0.10
N PHE A 148 -12.94 35.34 -1.20
CA PHE A 148 -13.04 36.27 -2.32
C PHE A 148 -14.39 36.98 -2.34
N GLU A 149 -14.42 38.18 -2.96
CA GLU A 149 -15.63 38.98 -3.10
C GLU A 149 -16.75 38.33 -3.92
N ASN A 150 -16.40 37.34 -4.77
CA ASN A 150 -17.36 36.55 -5.55
C ASN A 150 -18.03 35.41 -4.75
N GLY A 151 -17.85 35.37 -3.41
CA GLY A 151 -18.39 34.35 -2.54
C GLY A 151 -17.56 33.07 -2.45
N SER A 152 -16.52 32.93 -3.28
CA SER A 152 -15.67 31.74 -3.26
C SER A 152 -14.66 31.77 -2.14
N ARG A 153 -14.30 30.60 -1.62
CA ARG A 153 -13.28 30.46 -0.55
C ARG A 153 -12.40 29.24 -0.75
N ILE A 154 -11.16 29.37 -0.34
CA ILE A 154 -10.18 28.27 -0.26
C ILE A 154 -9.84 28.04 1.22
N VAL A 155 -9.91 26.81 1.68
CA VAL A 155 -9.58 26.41 3.06
C VAL A 155 -8.61 25.24 3.02
N SER A 156 -7.54 25.29 3.81
CA SER A 156 -6.57 24.20 3.91
C SER A 156 -6.64 23.53 5.28
N GLN A 157 -6.65 22.20 5.29
CA GLN A 157 -6.71 21.37 6.51
C GLN A 157 -5.77 20.17 6.40
N THR A 158 -5.42 19.59 7.54
CA THR A 158 -4.76 18.28 7.59
C THR A 158 -5.81 17.19 7.37
N THR A 159 -5.46 16.14 6.64
CA THR A 159 -6.35 14.99 6.43
C THR A 159 -6.55 14.22 7.73
N THR A 160 -7.77 14.20 8.23
CA THR A 160 -8.24 13.43 9.39
C THR A 160 -9.61 12.84 9.06
N GLY A 161 -10.11 11.87 9.80
CA GLY A 161 -11.46 11.30 9.58
C GLY A 161 -12.61 12.31 9.62
N ASN A 162 -12.40 13.49 10.22
CA ASN A 162 -13.39 14.55 10.34
C ASN A 162 -13.17 15.75 9.41
N THR A 163 -12.11 15.74 8.61
CA THR A 163 -11.77 16.86 7.71
C THR A 163 -12.88 17.09 6.68
N GLY A 164 -13.32 18.34 6.54
CA GLY A 164 -14.38 18.74 5.62
C GLY A 164 -15.81 18.34 6.04
N ARG A 165 -15.97 17.68 7.18
CA ARG A 165 -17.31 17.26 7.67
C ARG A 165 -18.21 18.49 7.90
N GLY A 166 -19.41 18.48 7.34
CA GLY A 166 -20.38 19.58 7.43
C GLY A 166 -20.10 20.75 6.48
N MET A 167 -19.09 20.66 5.61
CA MET A 167 -18.82 21.65 4.56
C MET A 167 -19.55 21.26 3.27
N SER A 168 -20.12 22.24 2.56
CA SER A 168 -20.54 22.06 1.17
C SER A 168 -19.34 22.30 0.29
N ILE A 169 -18.74 21.24 -0.26
CA ILE A 169 -17.48 21.30 -1.00
C ILE A 169 -17.76 21.26 -2.50
N SER A 170 -17.34 22.32 -3.21
CA SER A 170 -17.39 22.39 -4.67
C SER A 170 -16.20 21.67 -5.31
N LEU A 171 -15.01 21.79 -4.70
CA LEU A 171 -13.79 21.16 -5.17
C LEU A 171 -12.92 20.72 -4.00
N LEU A 172 -12.65 19.42 -3.93
CA LEU A 172 -11.68 18.81 -3.02
C LEU A 172 -10.34 18.62 -3.72
N TYR A 173 -9.25 19.07 -3.12
CA TYR A 173 -7.89 18.75 -3.53
C TYR A 173 -7.16 18.00 -2.42
N CYS A 174 -6.75 16.76 -2.70
CA CYS A 174 -5.95 15.94 -1.79
C CYS A 174 -4.52 15.83 -2.30
N ASP A 175 -3.55 16.27 -1.51
CA ASP A 175 -2.12 16.19 -1.84
C ASP A 175 -1.43 15.09 -1.03
N GLU A 176 -0.57 14.34 -1.70
CA GLU A 176 0.19 13.21 -1.16
C GLU A 176 -0.71 12.20 -0.40
N PHE A 177 -1.86 11.88 -1.00
CA PHE A 177 -2.91 11.07 -0.35
C PHE A 177 -2.46 9.64 -0.03
N ALA A 178 -1.57 9.03 -0.83
CA ALA A 178 -1.00 7.72 -0.55
C ALA A 178 -0.18 7.65 0.76
N PHE A 179 0.22 8.80 1.32
CA PHE A 179 0.99 8.87 2.58
C PHE A 179 0.12 9.13 3.82
N VAL A 180 -1.20 9.27 3.64
CA VAL A 180 -2.14 9.30 4.76
C VAL A 180 -2.24 7.90 5.35
N MET A 181 -2.23 7.79 6.69
CA MET A 181 -2.37 6.48 7.34
C MET A 181 -3.62 5.75 6.84
N PRO A 182 -3.56 4.45 6.54
CA PRO A 182 -4.64 3.72 5.87
C PRO A 182 -6.01 3.85 6.55
N ASN A 183 -6.07 3.71 7.87
CA ASN A 183 -7.30 3.88 8.66
C ASN A 183 -7.88 5.30 8.57
N ILE A 184 -7.02 6.33 8.56
CA ILE A 184 -7.43 7.73 8.41
C ILE A 184 -7.90 7.99 6.98
N ALA A 185 -7.18 7.47 5.98
CA ALA A 185 -7.52 7.65 4.57
C ALA A 185 -8.88 7.04 4.23
N GLU A 186 -9.17 5.84 4.75
CA GLU A 186 -10.44 5.15 4.57
C GLU A 186 -11.59 5.90 5.25
N GLU A 187 -11.41 6.30 6.53
CA GLU A 187 -12.40 7.06 7.27
C GLU A 187 -12.68 8.42 6.61
N PHE A 188 -11.62 9.15 6.22
CA PHE A 188 -11.73 10.41 5.50
C PHE A 188 -12.50 10.25 4.19
N TRP A 189 -12.11 9.28 3.35
CA TRP A 189 -12.74 9.06 2.06
C TRP A 189 -14.22 8.67 2.20
N THR A 190 -14.54 7.80 3.14
CA THR A 190 -15.92 7.42 3.47
C THR A 190 -16.75 8.61 3.96
N SER A 191 -16.14 9.51 4.73
CA SER A 191 -16.81 10.70 5.28
C SER A 191 -17.00 11.81 4.25
N ILE A 192 -16.03 12.02 3.35
CA ILE A 192 -16.02 13.17 2.42
C ILE A 192 -16.76 12.86 1.10
N SER A 193 -16.71 11.62 0.62
CA SER A 193 -17.32 11.22 -0.65
C SER A 193 -18.82 11.58 -0.75
N PRO A 194 -19.67 11.38 0.29
CA PRO A 194 -21.06 11.81 0.23
C PRO A 194 -21.24 13.33 0.08
N THR A 195 -20.30 14.14 0.59
CA THR A 195 -20.39 15.61 0.44
C THR A 195 -20.18 16.07 -0.99
N LEU A 196 -19.51 15.25 -1.79
CA LEU A 196 -19.30 15.49 -3.22
C LEU A 196 -20.49 15.03 -4.09
N ALA A 197 -21.42 14.24 -3.53
CA ALA A 197 -22.54 13.68 -4.30
C ALA A 197 -23.45 14.74 -4.94
N THR A 198 -23.52 15.94 -4.34
CA THR A 198 -24.33 17.07 -4.84
C THR A 198 -23.73 17.84 -6.02
N GLY A 199 -22.68 17.31 -6.65
CA GLY A 199 -22.03 17.92 -7.81
C GLY A 199 -20.59 18.35 -7.58
N GLY A 200 -20.05 18.16 -6.35
CA GLY A 200 -18.66 18.47 -6.04
C GLY A 200 -17.67 17.65 -6.86
N ARG A 201 -16.47 18.19 -7.02
CA ARG A 201 -15.35 17.62 -7.77
C ARG A 201 -14.24 17.17 -6.82
N ALA A 202 -13.40 16.21 -7.24
CA ALA A 202 -12.23 15.82 -6.48
C ALA A 202 -10.99 15.65 -7.36
N ILE A 203 -9.86 16.13 -6.87
CA ILE A 203 -8.53 15.97 -7.44
C ILE A 203 -7.67 15.32 -6.36
N ILE A 204 -7.27 14.08 -6.57
CA ILE A 204 -6.38 13.35 -5.67
C ILE A 204 -5.01 13.23 -6.34
N THR A 205 -3.96 13.62 -5.65
CA THR A 205 -2.61 13.60 -6.23
C THR A 205 -1.63 12.95 -5.26
N SER A 206 -0.78 12.05 -5.78
CA SER A 206 0.30 11.45 -5.00
C SER A 206 1.41 10.87 -5.89
N THR A 207 2.58 10.59 -5.29
CA THR A 207 3.43 9.48 -5.71
C THR A 207 2.87 8.20 -5.09
N PRO A 208 3.10 7.00 -5.68
CA PRO A 208 2.64 5.76 -5.08
C PRO A 208 3.36 5.47 -3.76
N ASN A 209 2.67 4.79 -2.85
CA ASN A 209 3.23 4.32 -1.60
C ASN A 209 3.01 2.81 -1.48
N SER A 210 2.03 2.33 -0.73
CA SER A 210 1.66 0.92 -0.68
C SER A 210 0.70 0.57 -1.83
N ASP A 211 0.72 -0.67 -2.30
CA ASP A 211 -0.22 -1.17 -3.31
C ASP A 211 -1.60 -1.56 -2.74
N GLU A 212 -1.79 -1.42 -1.44
CA GLU A 212 -3.03 -1.76 -0.70
C GLU A 212 -3.66 -0.56 0.02
N ASP A 213 -3.05 0.62 -0.05
CA ASP A 213 -3.63 1.82 0.55
C ASP A 213 -4.87 2.33 -0.22
N THR A 214 -5.59 3.29 0.37
CA THR A 214 -6.80 3.86 -0.24
C THR A 214 -6.52 4.51 -1.59
N PHE A 215 -5.35 5.14 -1.78
CA PHE A 215 -4.94 5.73 -3.06
C PHE A 215 -4.78 4.64 -4.12
N ALA A 216 -4.06 3.55 -3.79
CA ALA A 216 -3.86 2.42 -4.69
C ALA A 216 -5.19 1.75 -5.06
N THR A 217 -6.11 1.62 -4.11
CA THR A 217 -7.44 1.05 -4.35
C THR A 217 -8.23 1.90 -5.35
N ILE A 218 -8.27 3.23 -5.14
CA ILE A 218 -8.95 4.17 -6.06
C ILE A 218 -8.26 4.15 -7.43
N TRP A 219 -6.91 4.12 -7.47
CA TRP A 219 -6.14 4.07 -8.70
C TRP A 219 -6.43 2.82 -9.53
N LYS A 220 -6.37 1.64 -8.91
CA LYS A 220 -6.64 0.35 -9.59
C LYS A 220 -8.03 0.30 -10.21
N GLN A 221 -9.04 0.88 -9.54
CA GLN A 221 -10.39 0.98 -10.09
C GLN A 221 -10.50 2.05 -11.20
N ALA A 222 -9.74 3.15 -11.09
CA ALA A 222 -9.69 4.18 -12.13
C ALA A 222 -9.00 3.72 -13.42
N GLU A 223 -8.12 2.72 -13.35
CA GLU A 223 -7.49 2.08 -14.52
C GLU A 223 -8.40 1.06 -15.21
N GLN A 224 -9.49 0.63 -14.58
CA GLN A 224 -10.49 -0.26 -15.19
C GLN A 224 -11.49 0.56 -16.00
N LYS A 225 -11.07 0.98 -17.20
CA LYS A 225 -11.77 1.91 -18.09
C LYS A 225 -12.76 1.21 -19.02
N PHE A 226 -13.71 0.49 -18.43
CA PHE A 226 -14.78 -0.18 -19.17
C PHE A 226 -16.13 0.19 -18.53
N ASP A 227 -17.13 0.46 -19.37
CA ASP A 227 -18.50 0.65 -18.90
C ASP A 227 -19.19 -0.70 -18.56
N GLU A 228 -20.43 -0.66 -18.08
CA GLU A 228 -21.24 -1.84 -17.75
C GLU A 228 -21.48 -2.78 -18.95
N HIS A 229 -21.24 -2.30 -20.17
CA HIS A 229 -21.38 -3.04 -21.43
C HIS A 229 -20.04 -3.50 -22.00
N GLY A 230 -18.92 -3.21 -21.32
CA GLY A 230 -17.56 -3.56 -21.74
C GLY A 230 -16.97 -2.63 -22.82
N ASN A 231 -17.58 -1.45 -23.08
CA ASN A 231 -16.99 -0.46 -23.98
C ASN A 231 -15.93 0.37 -23.24
N GLU A 232 -14.94 0.87 -23.98
CA GLU A 232 -13.93 1.77 -23.43
C GLU A 232 -14.53 3.07 -22.91
N SER A 233 -14.05 3.54 -21.77
CA SER A 233 -14.45 4.77 -21.10
C SER A 233 -13.22 5.58 -20.73
N ASP A 234 -13.34 6.90 -20.72
CA ASP A 234 -12.27 7.80 -20.24
C ASP A 234 -12.10 7.78 -18.71
N VAL A 235 -13.11 7.30 -18.01
CA VAL A 235 -13.11 7.14 -16.55
C VAL A 235 -13.22 5.68 -16.16
N GLY A 236 -12.62 5.31 -15.03
CA GLY A 236 -12.70 3.95 -14.50
C GLY A 236 -14.06 3.63 -13.90
N ILE A 237 -14.25 2.37 -13.49
CA ILE A 237 -15.50 1.86 -12.89
C ILE A 237 -15.93 2.63 -11.63
N ASN A 238 -15.02 3.33 -10.98
CA ASN A 238 -15.29 4.20 -9.82
C ASN A 238 -15.57 5.67 -10.21
N GLY A 239 -15.67 5.98 -11.50
CA GLY A 239 -15.90 7.32 -12.03
C GLY A 239 -14.71 8.26 -12.01
N PHE A 240 -13.52 7.80 -11.62
CA PHE A 240 -12.28 8.57 -11.64
C PHE A 240 -11.59 8.49 -13.00
N HIS A 241 -11.13 9.65 -13.49
CA HIS A 241 -10.13 9.71 -14.54
C HIS A 241 -8.74 9.52 -13.93
N SER A 242 -7.98 8.54 -14.41
CA SER A 242 -6.59 8.30 -14.02
C SER A 242 -5.65 9.09 -14.92
N PHE A 243 -4.76 9.88 -14.33
CA PHE A 243 -3.70 10.58 -15.03
C PHE A 243 -2.34 10.13 -14.52
N ARG A 244 -1.46 9.75 -15.43
CA ARG A 244 -0.07 9.39 -15.14
C ARG A 244 0.86 10.17 -16.05
N ALA A 245 1.95 10.73 -15.48
CA ALA A 245 3.08 11.23 -16.24
C ALA A 245 4.32 10.40 -15.93
N SER A 246 5.19 10.20 -16.93
CA SER A 246 6.49 9.58 -16.77
C SER A 246 7.55 10.60 -16.35
N TRP A 247 8.61 10.15 -15.68
CA TRP A 247 9.77 11.00 -15.40
C TRP A 247 10.48 11.43 -16.67
N GLU A 248 10.40 10.65 -17.75
CA GLU A 248 10.98 10.88 -19.08
C GLU A 248 10.35 12.06 -19.82
N GLU A 249 9.11 12.41 -19.45
CA GLU A 249 8.41 13.56 -20.04
C GLU A 249 8.96 14.92 -19.57
N HIS A 250 9.79 14.90 -18.52
CA HIS A 250 10.42 16.12 -18.02
C HIS A 250 11.65 16.47 -18.89
N PRO A 251 11.74 17.66 -19.49
CA PRO A 251 12.78 18.01 -20.46
C PRO A 251 14.22 17.86 -19.96
N ASP A 252 14.43 18.06 -18.66
CA ASP A 252 15.77 18.03 -18.05
C ASP A 252 16.15 16.63 -17.53
N ARG A 253 15.38 15.58 -17.86
CA ARG A 253 15.59 14.22 -17.37
C ARG A 253 15.86 13.27 -18.53
N ASP A 254 17.10 12.84 -18.63
CA ASP A 254 17.58 11.83 -19.59
C ASP A 254 18.08 10.57 -18.85
N GLU A 255 18.53 9.57 -19.59
CA GLU A 255 19.12 8.34 -19.02
C GLU A 255 20.37 8.60 -18.15
N LYS A 256 21.12 9.69 -18.41
CA LYS A 256 22.27 10.06 -17.57
C LYS A 256 21.79 10.58 -16.22
N TRP A 257 20.75 11.42 -16.25
CA TRP A 257 20.10 11.89 -15.02
C TRP A 257 19.54 10.71 -14.22
N LYS A 258 18.85 9.76 -14.85
CA LYS A 258 18.32 8.54 -14.22
C LYS A 258 19.44 7.73 -13.54
N THR A 259 20.54 7.47 -14.27
CA THR A 259 21.68 6.72 -13.73
C THR A 259 22.29 7.42 -12.51
N ALA A 260 22.46 8.74 -12.56
CA ALA A 260 22.96 9.54 -11.44
C ALA A 260 21.99 9.51 -10.24
N GLU A 261 20.70 9.61 -10.51
CA GLU A 261 19.67 9.60 -9.46
C GLU A 261 19.56 8.22 -8.79
N ILE A 262 19.59 7.12 -9.57
CA ILE A 262 19.66 5.75 -9.04
C ILE A 262 20.91 5.58 -8.18
N GLY A 263 22.06 6.09 -8.61
CA GLY A 263 23.30 6.06 -7.82
C GLY A 263 23.17 6.81 -6.48
N ARG A 264 22.35 7.86 -6.43
CA ARG A 264 22.15 8.71 -5.23
C ARG A 264 21.13 8.12 -4.24
N ILE A 265 20.01 7.57 -4.71
CA ILE A 265 18.89 7.15 -3.85
C ILE A 265 18.62 5.64 -3.86
N GLY A 266 19.23 4.89 -4.76
CA GLY A 266 18.99 3.47 -5.00
C GLY A 266 17.84 3.22 -5.99
N GLU A 267 17.91 2.08 -6.68
CA GLU A 267 16.97 1.72 -7.74
C GLU A 267 15.51 1.60 -7.24
N GLU A 268 15.32 0.98 -6.08
CA GLU A 268 14.00 0.78 -5.48
C GLU A 268 13.29 2.11 -5.20
N LYS A 269 14.00 3.07 -4.59
CA LYS A 269 13.46 4.41 -4.34
C LYS A 269 13.21 5.16 -5.65
N PHE A 270 14.07 4.97 -6.66
CA PHE A 270 13.87 5.58 -7.98
C PHE A 270 12.58 5.07 -8.62
N ARG A 271 12.35 3.77 -8.63
CA ARG A 271 11.14 3.16 -9.19
C ARG A 271 9.86 3.71 -8.53
N ARG A 272 9.86 3.93 -7.21
CA ARG A 272 8.74 4.56 -6.50
C ARG A 272 8.59 6.03 -6.84
N GLU A 273 9.62 6.81 -6.54
CA GLU A 273 9.53 8.27 -6.51
C GLU A 273 9.48 8.88 -7.91
N TYR A 274 10.04 8.19 -8.89
CA TYR A 274 10.12 8.64 -10.28
C TYR A 274 9.45 7.69 -11.28
N GLY A 275 9.58 6.39 -11.10
CA GLY A 275 8.91 5.38 -11.93
C GLY A 275 7.41 5.27 -11.66
N CYS A 276 6.92 5.85 -10.58
CA CYS A 276 5.52 5.76 -10.17
C CYS A 276 5.03 4.31 -10.07
N GLU A 277 5.86 3.43 -9.50
CA GLU A 277 5.52 2.04 -9.26
C GLU A 277 5.06 1.85 -7.82
N PHE A 278 3.95 1.13 -7.64
CA PHE A 278 3.56 0.67 -6.31
C PHE A 278 4.54 -0.41 -5.88
N LEU A 279 5.36 -0.11 -4.89
CA LEU A 279 6.32 -1.04 -4.33
C LEU A 279 6.00 -1.26 -2.85
N VAL A 280 6.39 -2.37 -2.31
CA VAL A 280 6.33 -2.62 -0.87
C VAL A 280 7.63 -2.09 -0.27
N PHE A 281 7.55 -1.08 0.62
CA PHE A 281 8.69 -0.22 0.93
C PHE A 281 9.25 -0.27 2.32
N ASP A 282 8.63 -0.98 3.20
CA ASP A 282 9.24 -1.13 4.51
C ASP A 282 10.34 -2.20 4.41
N GLU A 283 11.19 -2.28 5.40
CA GLU A 283 12.10 -3.41 5.56
C GLU A 283 11.28 -4.69 5.77
N THR A 284 10.54 -5.07 4.72
CA THR A 284 9.76 -6.30 4.70
C THR A 284 10.67 -7.51 4.85
N LEU A 285 10.16 -8.56 5.44
CA LEU A 285 10.91 -9.81 5.57
C LEU A 285 11.40 -10.31 4.20
N ILE A 286 10.53 -10.32 3.21
CA ILE A 286 10.82 -10.72 1.82
C ILE A 286 11.15 -9.46 1.01
N ASN A 287 12.08 -9.60 0.06
CA ASN A 287 12.43 -8.51 -0.85
C ASN A 287 11.19 -7.95 -1.55
N SER A 288 11.05 -6.62 -1.56
CA SER A 288 9.87 -5.93 -2.08
C SER A 288 9.65 -6.17 -3.58
N ILE A 289 10.72 -6.33 -4.37
CA ILE A 289 10.62 -6.67 -5.79
C ILE A 289 10.02 -8.07 -5.93
N LYS A 290 10.46 -9.03 -5.10
CA LYS A 290 9.88 -10.38 -5.10
C LYS A 290 8.40 -10.34 -4.74
N LEU A 291 8.02 -9.62 -3.67
CA LEU A 291 6.63 -9.46 -3.26
C LEU A 291 5.76 -8.80 -4.33
N SER A 292 6.30 -7.85 -5.10
CA SER A 292 5.54 -7.14 -6.14
C SER A 292 5.16 -8.02 -7.34
N VAL A 293 5.95 -9.08 -7.60
CA VAL A 293 5.68 -10.03 -8.70
C VAL A 293 4.96 -11.30 -8.24
N MET A 294 4.76 -11.47 -6.93
CA MET A 294 3.99 -12.61 -6.40
C MET A 294 2.50 -12.40 -6.67
N GLU A 295 1.93 -13.30 -7.45
CA GLU A 295 0.50 -13.35 -7.74
C GLU A 295 -0.13 -14.55 -7.03
N GLY A 296 -1.15 -14.27 -6.20
CA GLY A 296 -1.92 -15.35 -5.56
C GLY A 296 -3.00 -15.90 -6.48
N ASN A 297 -3.40 -17.13 -6.23
CA ASN A 297 -4.45 -17.83 -6.94
C ASN A 297 -5.81 -17.69 -6.22
N SER A 298 -6.88 -17.88 -6.95
CA SER A 298 -8.19 -18.14 -6.34
C SER A 298 -8.23 -19.59 -5.86
N PRO A 299 -8.88 -19.88 -4.72
CA PRO A 299 -9.04 -21.27 -4.25
C PRO A 299 -9.83 -22.09 -5.26
N ILE A 300 -9.44 -23.35 -5.44
CA ILE A 300 -10.15 -24.31 -6.29
C ILE A 300 -11.38 -24.91 -5.59
N LEU A 301 -11.36 -24.90 -4.24
CA LEU A 301 -12.43 -25.42 -3.39
C LEU A 301 -12.48 -24.64 -2.09
N ASN A 302 -13.68 -24.29 -1.63
CA ASN A 302 -13.92 -23.74 -0.31
C ASN A 302 -14.74 -24.73 0.52
N MET A 303 -14.23 -25.10 1.70
CA MET A 303 -14.93 -25.91 2.69
C MET A 303 -15.20 -25.05 3.93
N GLY A 304 -16.37 -24.45 4.00
CA GLY A 304 -16.62 -23.37 4.93
C GLY A 304 -15.68 -22.19 4.64
N GLN A 305 -14.83 -21.84 5.61
CA GLN A 305 -13.81 -20.79 5.46
C GLN A 305 -12.41 -21.32 5.10
N THR A 306 -12.25 -22.65 5.01
CA THR A 306 -11.01 -23.27 4.54
C THR A 306 -10.90 -23.16 3.03
N ARG A 307 -9.82 -22.53 2.57
CA ARG A 307 -9.51 -22.28 1.16
C ARG A 307 -8.49 -23.30 0.68
N TRP A 308 -8.85 -24.11 -0.31
CA TRP A 308 -7.97 -25.10 -0.92
C TRP A 308 -7.48 -24.60 -2.28
N TYR A 309 -6.17 -24.59 -2.47
CA TYR A 309 -5.50 -24.15 -3.71
C TYR A 309 -5.06 -25.33 -4.57
N LYS A 310 -4.92 -26.51 -3.96
CA LYS A 310 -4.53 -27.74 -4.61
C LYS A 310 -5.24 -28.92 -3.94
N LYS A 311 -5.60 -29.93 -4.72
CA LYS A 311 -6.17 -31.16 -4.17
C LYS A 311 -5.06 -32.03 -3.58
N PRO A 312 -5.18 -32.54 -2.33
CA PRO A 312 -4.22 -33.46 -1.76
C PRO A 312 -4.08 -34.77 -2.57
N THR A 313 -2.86 -35.30 -2.63
CA THR A 313 -2.55 -36.56 -3.30
C THR A 313 -1.69 -37.47 -2.45
N SER A 314 -1.74 -38.79 -2.67
CA SER A 314 -0.99 -39.77 -1.87
C SER A 314 0.53 -39.78 -2.08
N GLN A 315 1.01 -39.03 -3.06
CA GLN A 315 2.45 -38.90 -3.37
C GLN A 315 3.21 -38.02 -2.39
N TYR A 316 2.50 -37.18 -1.66
CA TYR A 316 3.07 -36.12 -0.83
C TYR A 316 2.73 -36.30 0.67
N THR A 317 3.48 -35.61 1.47
CA THR A 317 3.28 -35.49 2.90
C THR A 317 2.82 -34.08 3.23
N TYR A 318 1.98 -33.91 4.24
CA TYR A 318 1.35 -32.62 4.55
C TYR A 318 1.69 -32.16 5.96
N CYS A 319 2.16 -30.92 6.09
CA CYS A 319 2.31 -30.21 7.36
C CYS A 319 1.12 -29.28 7.59
N VAL A 320 0.40 -29.47 8.70
CA VAL A 320 -0.75 -28.67 9.10
C VAL A 320 -0.40 -27.92 10.39
N ALA A 321 -0.32 -26.61 10.34
CA ALA A 321 0.13 -25.76 11.45
C ALA A 321 -1.01 -24.84 11.88
N LEU A 322 -1.39 -24.85 13.17
CA LEU A 322 -2.40 -23.96 13.75
C LEU A 322 -1.74 -22.93 14.65
N ASP A 323 -1.96 -21.65 14.34
CA ASP A 323 -1.76 -20.52 15.23
C ASP A 323 -3.11 -20.14 15.88
N PRO A 324 -3.31 -20.41 17.19
CA PRO A 324 -4.62 -20.24 17.83
C PRO A 324 -4.83 -18.81 18.33
N SER A 325 -6.10 -18.34 18.30
CA SER A 325 -6.54 -17.10 18.92
C SER A 325 -7.71 -17.30 19.87
N MET A 326 -8.09 -16.26 20.63
CA MET A 326 -9.25 -16.32 21.53
C MET A 326 -10.60 -16.42 20.80
N GLY A 327 -10.65 -16.03 19.54
CA GLY A 327 -11.92 -16.01 18.78
C GLY A 327 -12.91 -14.94 19.25
N THR A 328 -12.42 -13.82 19.78
CA THR A 328 -13.25 -12.72 20.33
C THR A 328 -13.43 -11.55 19.38
N GLY A 329 -12.97 -11.69 18.11
CA GLY A 329 -13.09 -10.65 17.09
C GLY A 329 -11.86 -9.73 16.96
N GLY A 330 -10.83 -9.91 17.81
CA GLY A 330 -9.52 -9.26 17.68
C GLY A 330 -8.63 -10.02 16.69
N ASP A 331 -7.57 -10.64 17.22
CA ASP A 331 -6.61 -11.43 16.43
C ASP A 331 -7.27 -12.64 15.77
N PHE A 332 -6.79 -12.98 14.59
CA PHE A 332 -7.26 -14.16 13.87
C PHE A 332 -6.58 -15.43 14.38
N ALA A 333 -7.29 -16.54 14.36
CA ALA A 333 -6.67 -17.86 14.34
C ALA A 333 -6.40 -18.26 12.90
N ALA A 334 -5.27 -18.90 12.63
CA ALA A 334 -4.87 -19.27 11.29
C ALA A 334 -4.36 -20.71 11.21
N ILE A 335 -4.70 -21.42 10.12
CA ILE A 335 -4.14 -22.74 9.78
C ILE A 335 -3.48 -22.64 8.41
N GLN A 336 -2.28 -23.19 8.31
CA GLN A 336 -1.57 -23.39 7.04
C GLN A 336 -1.35 -24.86 6.75
N VAL A 337 -1.55 -25.23 5.49
CA VAL A 337 -1.26 -26.58 4.98
C VAL A 337 -0.21 -26.51 3.89
N ILE A 338 0.94 -27.11 4.13
CA ILE A 338 2.08 -27.11 3.22
C ILE A 338 2.41 -28.56 2.83
N GLU A 339 2.53 -28.78 1.54
CA GLU A 339 2.90 -30.07 0.94
C GLU A 339 4.42 -30.25 0.92
N LEU A 340 4.89 -31.46 1.20
CA LEU A 340 6.29 -31.85 1.19
C LEU A 340 6.55 -32.98 0.18
N PRO A 341 7.67 -32.94 -0.59
CA PRO A 341 8.81 -32.03 -0.49
C PRO A 341 8.69 -30.77 -1.37
N SER A 342 7.59 -30.57 -2.06
CA SER A 342 7.39 -29.43 -2.99
C SER A 342 7.39 -28.06 -2.32
N TYR A 343 7.17 -28.00 -1.00
CA TYR A 343 6.95 -26.75 -0.23
C TYR A 343 5.83 -25.89 -0.81
N GLU A 344 4.83 -26.51 -1.41
CA GLU A 344 3.69 -25.81 -1.98
C GLU A 344 2.59 -25.61 -0.92
N GLN A 345 2.06 -24.40 -0.85
CA GLN A 345 0.87 -24.13 -0.04
C GLN A 345 -0.35 -24.78 -0.68
N VAL A 346 -1.01 -25.67 0.04
CA VAL A 346 -2.15 -26.46 -0.45
C VAL A 346 -3.47 -25.89 0.04
N ALA A 347 -3.53 -25.47 1.29
CA ALA A 347 -4.73 -24.87 1.87
C ALA A 347 -4.38 -23.89 2.99
N GLU A 348 -5.35 -23.06 3.34
CA GLU A 348 -5.31 -22.20 4.50
C GLU A 348 -6.70 -22.01 5.11
N TRP A 349 -6.74 -21.62 6.35
CA TRP A 349 -7.93 -21.17 7.06
C TRP A 349 -7.57 -19.97 7.96
N GLN A 350 -8.48 -19.01 8.09
CA GLN A 350 -8.29 -17.86 8.96
C GLN A 350 -9.66 -17.35 9.43
N HIS A 351 -9.83 -17.13 10.74
CA HIS A 351 -11.05 -16.57 11.31
C HIS A 351 -10.81 -15.99 12.71
N ASN A 352 -11.47 -14.86 13.04
CA ASN A 352 -11.28 -14.17 14.30
C ASN A 352 -12.42 -14.35 15.34
N GLN A 353 -13.49 -15.06 14.98
CA GLN A 353 -14.64 -15.30 15.86
C GLN A 353 -14.86 -16.77 16.22
N THR A 354 -13.97 -17.65 15.78
CA THR A 354 -14.06 -19.08 16.11
C THR A 354 -13.35 -19.34 17.43
N ALA A 355 -14.08 -19.80 18.45
CA ALA A 355 -13.51 -20.21 19.73
C ALA A 355 -12.55 -21.39 19.57
N ILE A 356 -11.59 -21.57 20.50
CA ILE A 356 -10.54 -22.60 20.44
C ILE A 356 -11.08 -24.01 20.14
N PRO A 357 -12.18 -24.50 20.76
CA PRO A 357 -12.72 -25.81 20.40
C PRO A 357 -13.18 -25.93 18.95
N GLY A 358 -13.66 -24.82 18.36
CA GLY A 358 -14.00 -24.73 16.94
C GLY A 358 -12.78 -24.77 16.05
N GLN A 359 -11.68 -24.11 16.44
CA GLN A 359 -10.41 -24.12 15.72
C GLN A 359 -9.82 -25.54 15.64
N ILE A 360 -9.89 -26.30 16.76
CA ILE A 360 -9.43 -27.71 16.78
C ILE A 360 -10.31 -28.60 15.90
N ARG A 361 -11.62 -28.36 15.82
CA ARG A 361 -12.49 -29.08 14.88
C ARG A 361 -12.11 -28.79 13.44
N VAL A 362 -11.85 -27.53 13.08
CA VAL A 362 -11.39 -27.14 11.74
C VAL A 362 -10.07 -27.84 11.41
N LEU A 363 -9.10 -27.85 12.34
CA LEU A 363 -7.84 -28.58 12.19
C LEU A 363 -8.11 -30.08 11.92
N SER A 364 -8.98 -30.72 12.72
CA SER A 364 -9.37 -32.11 12.53
C SER A 364 -10.04 -32.34 11.16
N ASP A 365 -10.93 -31.44 10.73
CA ASP A 365 -11.64 -31.57 9.46
C ASP A 365 -10.70 -31.42 8.26
N ILE A 366 -9.70 -30.54 8.34
CA ILE A 366 -8.63 -30.41 7.34
C ILE A 366 -7.82 -31.71 7.27
N CYS A 367 -7.39 -32.25 8.40
CA CYS A 367 -6.64 -33.52 8.44
C CYS A 367 -7.47 -34.70 7.91
N LYS A 368 -8.77 -34.79 8.24
CA LYS A 368 -9.69 -35.80 7.71
C LYS A 368 -9.88 -35.69 6.20
N TYR A 369 -9.99 -34.48 5.67
CA TYR A 369 -10.08 -34.28 4.22
C TYR A 369 -8.80 -34.73 3.52
N ILE A 370 -7.60 -34.40 4.06
CA ILE A 370 -6.33 -34.90 3.52
C ILE A 370 -6.28 -36.42 3.57
N GLU A 371 -6.67 -37.04 4.68
CA GLU A 371 -6.73 -38.51 4.82
C GLU A 371 -7.65 -39.15 3.79
N GLN A 372 -8.86 -38.60 3.60
CA GLN A 372 -9.84 -39.09 2.62
C GLN A 372 -9.32 -39.06 1.19
N GLU A 373 -8.64 -37.94 0.81
CA GLU A 373 -8.13 -37.79 -0.55
C GLU A 373 -6.84 -38.60 -0.81
N THR A 374 -6.02 -38.79 0.21
CA THR A 374 -4.72 -39.47 0.10
C THR A 374 -4.79 -40.95 0.47
N ASN A 375 -5.78 -41.34 1.24
CA ASN A 375 -5.90 -42.66 1.90
C ASN A 375 -4.61 -43.03 2.70
N ASN A 376 -3.92 -42.02 3.23
CA ASN A 376 -2.64 -42.15 3.95
C ASN A 376 -2.57 -41.24 5.19
N PRO A 377 -3.08 -41.71 6.34
CA PRO A 377 -3.01 -40.90 7.59
C PRO A 377 -1.57 -40.70 8.09
N THR A 378 -0.65 -41.58 7.76
CA THR A 378 0.76 -41.48 8.19
C THR A 378 1.55 -40.45 7.40
N GLY A 379 0.98 -39.88 6.36
CA GLY A 379 1.54 -38.77 5.59
C GLY A 379 1.09 -37.39 6.09
N ILE A 380 0.42 -37.29 7.23
CA ILE A 380 -0.09 -36.05 7.79
C ILE A 380 0.66 -35.75 9.10
N TYR A 381 1.25 -34.58 9.19
CA TYR A 381 1.90 -34.05 10.40
C TYR A 381 1.22 -32.76 10.80
N TRP A 382 0.81 -32.65 12.07
CA TRP A 382 0.13 -31.44 12.53
C TRP A 382 0.69 -30.96 13.88
N SER A 383 0.57 -29.67 14.15
CA SER A 383 0.95 -29.09 15.44
C SER A 383 0.24 -27.76 15.67
N VAL A 384 0.38 -27.25 16.90
CA VAL A 384 -0.14 -25.95 17.34
C VAL A 384 0.97 -25.10 17.95
N GLU A 385 0.85 -23.79 17.82
CA GLU A 385 1.68 -22.89 18.61
C GLU A 385 1.29 -22.99 20.09
N ASN A 386 2.33 -23.07 20.97
CA ASN A 386 2.13 -23.25 22.41
C ASN A 386 2.61 -21.99 23.18
N ASN A 387 2.13 -20.82 22.80
CA ASN A 387 2.35 -19.57 23.54
C ASN A 387 1.03 -19.14 24.17
N GLY A 388 1.00 -18.92 25.49
CA GLY A 388 -0.19 -18.40 26.17
C GLY A 388 -1.50 -19.12 25.83
N LEU A 389 -2.13 -18.73 24.73
CA LEU A 389 -3.38 -19.32 24.23
C LEU A 389 -3.21 -20.75 23.69
N GLY A 390 -2.01 -21.11 23.26
CA GLY A 390 -1.70 -22.46 22.83
C GLY A 390 -1.80 -23.51 23.93
N GLU A 391 -1.58 -23.15 25.19
CA GLU A 391 -1.83 -24.07 26.31
C GLU A 391 -3.31 -24.44 26.40
N ALA A 392 -4.22 -23.48 26.16
CA ALA A 392 -5.65 -23.75 26.09
C ALA A 392 -6.00 -24.65 24.88
N ALA A 393 -5.37 -24.45 23.74
CA ALA A 393 -5.53 -25.32 22.58
C ALA A 393 -5.08 -26.76 22.86
N LEU A 394 -3.97 -26.95 23.58
CA LEU A 394 -3.50 -28.28 23.98
C LEU A 394 -4.45 -28.99 24.95
N ILE A 395 -5.07 -28.24 25.88
CA ILE A 395 -6.10 -28.80 26.76
C ILE A 395 -7.28 -29.28 25.92
N VAL A 396 -7.77 -28.46 25.00
CA VAL A 396 -8.89 -28.83 24.12
C VAL A 396 -8.54 -30.02 23.22
N ILE A 397 -7.31 -30.12 22.71
CA ILE A 397 -6.84 -31.29 21.94
C ILE A 397 -6.88 -32.55 22.81
N ASN A 398 -6.43 -32.46 24.06
CA ASN A 398 -6.48 -33.60 24.99
C ASN A 398 -7.94 -34.02 25.31
N ASP A 399 -8.83 -33.06 25.48
CA ASP A 399 -10.27 -33.33 25.74
C ASP A 399 -10.99 -33.87 24.48
N TYR A 400 -10.61 -33.41 23.29
CA TYR A 400 -11.13 -33.89 22.02
C TYR A 400 -10.65 -35.31 21.69
N GLY A 401 -9.46 -35.69 22.21
CA GLY A 401 -8.72 -36.90 21.91
C GLY A 401 -7.79 -36.70 20.71
N GLU A 402 -6.50 -36.71 20.97
CA GLU A 402 -5.46 -36.56 19.92
C GLU A 402 -5.61 -37.62 18.82
N GLU A 403 -6.06 -38.83 19.20
CA GLU A 403 -6.32 -39.94 18.30
C GLU A 403 -7.49 -39.72 17.33
N ASN A 404 -8.36 -38.75 17.60
CA ASN A 404 -9.49 -38.37 16.73
C ASN A 404 -9.09 -37.42 15.60
N ILE A 405 -7.82 -36.94 15.60
CA ILE A 405 -7.25 -36.10 14.55
C ILE A 405 -6.30 -36.96 13.71
N PRO A 406 -6.59 -37.20 12.43
CA PRO A 406 -5.72 -37.99 11.57
C PRO A 406 -4.31 -37.41 11.45
N GLY A 407 -3.31 -38.28 11.46
CA GLY A 407 -1.91 -37.88 11.34
C GLY A 407 -1.15 -37.95 12.66
N LEU A 408 0.05 -37.38 12.66
CA LEU A 408 0.97 -37.39 13.79
C LEU A 408 1.14 -35.99 14.36
N PHE A 409 0.94 -35.87 15.68
CA PHE A 409 1.23 -34.63 16.40
C PHE A 409 2.74 -34.42 16.51
N VAL A 410 3.25 -33.31 15.99
CA VAL A 410 4.66 -32.95 16.04
C VAL A 410 4.93 -32.10 17.28
N SER A 411 5.91 -32.53 18.08
CA SER A 411 6.32 -31.87 19.32
C SER A 411 7.70 -31.25 19.19
N GLU A 412 7.90 -30.08 19.82
CA GLU A 412 9.19 -29.38 19.78
C GLU A 412 10.26 -30.12 20.61
N PRO A 413 11.43 -30.45 20.03
CA PRO A 413 12.54 -31.01 20.79
C PRO A 413 13.20 -29.96 21.69
N ILE A 414 13.32 -30.26 22.98
CA ILE A 414 14.01 -29.40 23.96
C ILE A 414 15.30 -30.06 24.39
N ARG A 415 16.42 -29.33 24.33
CA ARG A 415 17.69 -29.78 24.92
C ARG A 415 17.77 -29.28 26.36
N LYS A 416 17.69 -30.19 27.33
CA LYS A 416 18.08 -29.94 28.75
C LYS A 416 19.25 -30.84 29.10
N GLY A 417 20.47 -30.30 29.02
CA GLY A 417 21.70 -31.09 29.22
C GLY A 417 21.89 -32.15 28.14
N HIS A 418 22.19 -33.40 28.54
CA HIS A 418 22.41 -34.53 27.63
C HIS A 418 21.13 -35.30 27.25
N VAL A 419 19.94 -34.88 27.77
CA VAL A 419 18.67 -35.59 27.53
C VAL A 419 17.80 -34.78 26.58
N ARG A 420 17.41 -35.38 25.45
CA ARG A 420 16.34 -34.84 24.59
C ARG A 420 14.97 -35.05 25.26
N LYS A 421 14.25 -33.95 25.52
CA LYS A 421 12.85 -33.96 25.95
C LYS A 421 12.01 -33.30 24.85
N PHE A 422 10.73 -33.64 24.82
CA PHE A 422 9.78 -33.01 23.88
C PHE A 422 8.79 -32.16 24.67
N ARG A 423 8.46 -31.01 24.12
CA ARG A 423 7.37 -30.15 24.59
C ARG A 423 6.21 -30.29 23.62
N LYS A 424 5.00 -30.55 24.11
CA LYS A 424 3.80 -30.56 23.25
C LYS A 424 3.61 -29.18 22.61
N GLY A 425 3.40 -29.18 21.27
CA GLY A 425 3.35 -27.96 20.47
C GLY A 425 4.69 -27.26 20.32
N PHE A 426 4.68 -26.06 19.75
CA PHE A 426 5.86 -25.24 19.47
C PHE A 426 5.79 -23.92 20.22
N ASN A 427 6.80 -23.58 20.99
CA ASN A 427 6.87 -22.31 21.68
C ASN A 427 7.66 -21.28 20.86
N THR A 428 7.03 -20.21 20.43
CA THR A 428 7.67 -19.13 19.69
C THR A 428 8.35 -18.17 20.65
N THR A 429 9.67 -18.16 20.61
CA THR A 429 10.54 -17.17 21.26
C THR A 429 11.06 -16.20 20.19
N HIS A 430 11.61 -15.06 20.62
CA HIS A 430 12.26 -14.12 19.70
C HIS A 430 13.27 -14.81 18.77
N SER A 431 14.17 -15.64 19.32
CA SER A 431 15.19 -16.36 18.55
C SER A 431 14.59 -17.34 17.54
N THR A 432 13.60 -18.14 17.96
CA THR A 432 12.96 -19.11 17.06
C THR A 432 12.12 -18.43 15.97
N LYS A 433 11.48 -17.29 16.27
CA LYS A 433 10.77 -16.47 15.27
C LYS A 433 11.73 -15.93 14.21
N VAL A 434 12.84 -15.31 14.63
CA VAL A 434 13.85 -14.74 13.70
C VAL A 434 14.47 -15.82 12.82
N THR A 435 14.78 -17.00 13.37
CA THR A 435 15.32 -18.14 12.60
C THR A 435 14.30 -18.62 11.55
N ALA A 436 13.04 -18.78 11.93
CA ALA A 436 11.97 -19.17 11.00
C ALA A 436 11.72 -18.11 9.92
N CYS A 437 11.77 -16.81 10.29
CA CYS A 437 11.70 -15.70 9.34
C CYS A 437 12.84 -15.75 8.32
N SER A 438 14.08 -15.92 8.77
CA SER A 438 15.23 -16.03 7.85
C SER A 438 15.09 -17.19 6.88
N ARG A 439 14.54 -18.32 7.34
CA ARG A 439 14.29 -19.48 6.48
C ARG A 439 13.17 -19.24 5.49
N LEU A 440 12.03 -18.69 5.95
CA LEU A 440 10.92 -18.31 5.06
C LEU A 440 11.40 -17.38 3.95
N LYS A 441 12.20 -16.36 4.31
CA LYS A 441 12.83 -15.45 3.36
C LYS A 441 13.61 -16.21 2.29
N THR A 442 14.54 -17.07 2.73
CA THR A 442 15.38 -17.85 1.81
C THR A 442 14.55 -18.76 0.89
N MET A 443 13.50 -19.39 1.42
CA MET A 443 12.64 -20.29 0.64
C MET A 443 11.83 -19.53 -0.42
N ILE A 444 11.28 -18.37 -0.09
CA ILE A 444 10.49 -17.58 -1.06
C ILE A 444 11.39 -16.87 -2.07
N GLU A 445 12.49 -16.27 -1.63
CA GLU A 445 13.39 -15.52 -2.53
C GLU A 445 14.11 -16.42 -3.54
N ASN A 446 14.36 -17.69 -3.19
CA ASN A 446 14.96 -18.69 -4.06
C ASN A 446 13.93 -19.58 -4.79
N ASP A 447 12.67 -19.20 -4.82
CA ASP A 447 11.59 -19.96 -5.48
C ASP A 447 11.42 -21.42 -5.00
N LYS A 448 11.88 -21.71 -3.78
CA LYS A 448 11.73 -23.05 -3.18
C LYS A 448 10.35 -23.26 -2.57
N MET A 449 9.67 -22.19 -2.12
CA MET A 449 8.32 -22.25 -1.57
C MET A 449 7.32 -21.59 -2.50
N ILE A 450 6.24 -22.30 -2.82
CA ILE A 450 5.17 -21.81 -3.69
C ILE A 450 4.01 -21.35 -2.81
N VAL A 451 3.83 -20.03 -2.73
CA VAL A 451 2.71 -19.38 -2.03
C VAL A 451 1.56 -19.19 -3.02
N ARG A 452 0.38 -19.71 -2.69
CA ARG A 452 -0.83 -19.64 -3.52
C ARG A 452 -1.85 -18.62 -3.04
N SER A 453 -1.84 -18.32 -1.76
CA SER A 453 -2.83 -17.48 -1.09
C SER A 453 -2.59 -15.99 -1.34
N LYS A 454 -3.62 -15.29 -1.84
CA LYS A 454 -3.62 -13.81 -1.88
C LYS A 454 -3.60 -13.19 -0.49
N PRO A 455 -4.40 -13.68 0.51
CA PRO A 455 -4.30 -13.20 1.89
C PRO A 455 -2.92 -13.34 2.51
N LEU A 456 -2.26 -14.49 2.35
CA LEU A 456 -0.89 -14.67 2.87
C LEU A 456 0.12 -13.74 2.20
N ILE A 457 0.01 -13.54 0.88
CA ILE A 457 0.85 -12.56 0.15
C ILE A 457 0.61 -11.14 0.69
N SER A 458 -0.65 -10.78 0.97
CA SER A 458 -0.99 -9.49 1.58
C SER A 458 -0.35 -9.31 2.95
N GLU A 459 -0.42 -10.32 3.83
CA GLU A 459 0.25 -10.27 5.12
C GLU A 459 1.78 -10.19 4.99
N LEU A 460 2.39 -10.93 4.06
CA LEU A 460 3.84 -10.85 3.79
C LEU A 460 4.28 -9.45 3.32
N LYS A 461 3.45 -8.74 2.56
CA LYS A 461 3.69 -7.35 2.15
C LYS A 461 3.62 -6.38 3.33
N GLY A 462 2.83 -6.70 4.35
CA GLY A 462 2.72 -5.94 5.59
C GLY A 462 3.65 -6.38 6.71
N PHE A 463 4.43 -7.45 6.53
CA PHE A 463 5.28 -8.05 7.57
C PHE A 463 6.68 -7.43 7.54
N VAL A 464 6.95 -6.51 8.49
CA VAL A 464 8.08 -5.59 8.45
C VAL A 464 9.01 -5.76 9.65
N ALA A 465 10.27 -5.35 9.47
CA ALA A 465 11.25 -5.33 10.54
C ALA A 465 10.83 -4.34 11.65
N THR A 466 10.84 -4.80 12.89
CA THR A 466 10.58 -3.98 14.07
C THR A 466 11.63 -4.31 15.13
N GLY A 467 12.58 -3.41 15.30
CA GLY A 467 13.75 -3.66 16.15
C GLY A 467 14.59 -4.83 15.62
N SER A 468 14.70 -5.91 16.40
CA SER A 468 15.44 -7.11 16.03
C SER A 468 14.56 -8.27 15.54
N SER A 469 13.27 -8.04 15.27
CA SER A 469 12.29 -9.04 14.83
C SER A 469 11.43 -8.53 13.69
N TYR A 470 10.40 -9.28 13.34
CA TYR A 470 9.41 -8.93 12.30
C TYR A 470 8.01 -9.03 12.88
N GLN A 471 7.12 -8.14 12.46
CA GLN A 471 5.71 -8.13 12.85
C GLN A 471 4.86 -7.42 11.80
N ALA A 472 3.54 -7.57 11.87
CA ALA A 472 2.62 -6.81 11.03
C ALA A 472 2.74 -5.30 11.28
N LYS A 473 2.56 -4.51 10.24
CA LYS A 473 2.36 -3.06 10.34
C LYS A 473 1.14 -2.74 11.20
N VAL A 474 1.14 -1.55 11.80
CA VAL A 474 -0.03 -1.07 12.57
C VAL A 474 -1.28 -1.07 11.69
N GLY A 475 -2.30 -1.82 12.12
CA GLY A 475 -3.57 -1.97 11.40
C GLY A 475 -3.60 -3.14 10.39
N MET A 476 -2.54 -3.95 10.33
CA MET A 476 -2.48 -5.19 9.55
C MET A 476 -2.34 -6.40 10.48
N THR A 477 -2.53 -7.60 9.92
CA THR A 477 -2.40 -8.88 10.62
C THR A 477 -1.21 -9.68 10.11
N ASP A 478 -0.69 -10.62 10.93
CA ASP A 478 0.39 -11.55 10.57
C ASP A 478 0.09 -13.00 10.99
N ASP A 479 -1.20 -13.33 11.16
CA ASP A 479 -1.63 -14.63 11.68
C ASP A 479 -1.36 -15.77 10.68
N LEU A 480 -1.61 -15.56 9.38
CA LEU A 480 -1.25 -16.52 8.33
C LEU A 480 0.26 -16.66 8.19
N VAL A 481 1.01 -15.57 8.34
CA VAL A 481 2.48 -15.61 8.38
C VAL A 481 2.94 -16.41 9.59
N SER A 482 2.39 -16.18 10.78
CA SER A 482 2.71 -16.90 12.03
C SER A 482 2.46 -18.41 11.89
N ALA A 483 1.30 -18.81 11.35
CA ALA A 483 1.02 -20.22 11.05
C ALA A 483 2.01 -20.81 10.02
N THR A 484 2.44 -20.01 9.02
CA THR A 484 3.46 -20.42 8.05
C THR A 484 4.83 -20.61 8.71
N LEU A 485 5.24 -19.70 9.61
CA LEU A 485 6.48 -19.83 10.36
C LEU A 485 6.48 -21.07 11.26
N LEU A 486 5.32 -21.40 11.86
CA LEU A 486 5.14 -22.63 12.60
C LEU A 486 5.34 -23.87 11.72
N ALA A 487 4.71 -23.90 10.53
CA ALA A 487 4.88 -24.98 9.56
C ALA A 487 6.36 -25.19 9.17
N ILE A 488 7.10 -24.11 8.93
CA ILE A 488 8.54 -24.16 8.63
C ILE A 488 9.33 -24.81 9.78
N ARG A 489 9.03 -24.45 11.02
CA ARG A 489 9.68 -25.04 12.20
C ARG A 489 9.35 -26.54 12.35
N MET A 490 8.10 -26.91 12.06
CA MET A 490 7.71 -28.33 12.01
C MET A 490 8.53 -29.10 10.97
N MET A 491 8.66 -28.56 9.77
CA MET A 491 9.46 -29.15 8.68
C MET A 491 10.92 -29.36 9.09
N ASP A 492 11.50 -28.42 9.85
CA ASP A 492 12.88 -28.58 10.37
C ASP A 492 13.02 -29.75 11.33
N VAL A 493 12.03 -29.90 12.21
CA VAL A 493 12.02 -31.04 13.14
C VAL A 493 11.84 -32.36 12.40
N LEU A 494 10.96 -32.37 11.37
CA LEU A 494 10.68 -33.57 10.58
C LEU A 494 11.89 -34.03 9.76
N LYS A 495 12.67 -33.11 9.19
CA LYS A 495 13.92 -33.43 8.49
C LYS A 495 14.90 -34.21 9.36
N ASP A 496 15.04 -33.81 10.63
CA ASP A 496 15.99 -34.42 11.56
C ASP A 496 15.45 -35.73 12.20
N TRP A 497 14.13 -35.97 12.12
CA TRP A 497 13.47 -36.94 12.99
C TRP A 497 12.82 -38.10 12.23
N ASP A 498 12.28 -37.89 11.03
CA ASP A 498 11.61 -38.94 10.24
C ASP A 498 12.44 -39.32 9.00
N PRO A 499 13.04 -40.54 8.97
CA PRO A 499 13.82 -41.01 7.83
C PRO A 499 13.03 -41.04 6.51
N ARG A 500 11.69 -41.16 6.56
CA ARG A 500 10.84 -41.16 5.36
C ARG A 500 10.81 -39.78 4.75
N VAL A 501 10.65 -38.76 5.59
CA VAL A 501 10.69 -37.37 5.17
C VAL A 501 12.11 -37.01 4.70
N TYR A 502 13.15 -37.41 5.44
CA TYR A 502 14.55 -37.22 5.04
C TYR A 502 14.87 -37.82 3.66
N ASN A 503 14.46 -39.05 3.41
CA ASN A 503 14.70 -39.72 2.12
C ASN A 503 13.94 -39.05 0.97
N THR A 504 12.75 -38.52 1.23
CA THR A 504 11.95 -37.78 0.22
C THR A 504 12.59 -36.46 -0.13
N PHE A 505 13.19 -35.77 0.82
CA PHE A 505 13.95 -34.54 0.59
C PHE A 505 15.20 -34.75 -0.24
N ASN A 506 15.94 -35.84 0.03
CA ASN A 506 17.20 -36.12 -0.68
C ASN A 506 17.00 -36.63 -2.11
N GLN A 507 15.81 -37.09 -2.46
CA GLN A 507 15.50 -37.48 -3.85
C GLN A 507 15.22 -36.28 -4.79
N THR A 508 14.97 -35.10 -4.24
CA THR A 508 14.70 -33.86 -5.00
C THR A 508 15.88 -32.89 -5.02
N GLU A 509 16.92 -33.09 -4.21
CA GLU A 509 18.16 -32.35 -4.29
C GLU A 509 19.16 -33.13 -5.17
N ASP A 510 19.15 -32.92 -6.48
CA ASP A 510 20.37 -33.11 -7.29
C ASP A 510 21.40 -32.10 -6.75
N PHE A 511 22.22 -32.57 -5.82
CA PHE A 511 23.41 -31.83 -5.42
C PHE A 511 24.32 -31.77 -6.65
N GLU A 512 24.39 -30.60 -7.30
CA GLU A 512 25.64 -30.24 -7.93
C GLU A 512 26.69 -30.19 -6.82
N ASP A 513 27.51 -31.23 -6.77
CA ASP A 513 28.72 -31.29 -5.93
C ASP A 513 29.60 -30.08 -6.28
N TYR A 514 29.40 -28.98 -5.58
CA TYR A 514 30.44 -27.97 -5.51
C TYR A 514 31.54 -28.57 -4.64
N ASP A 515 32.56 -29.11 -5.29
CA ASP A 515 33.86 -29.42 -4.69
C ASP A 515 34.37 -28.18 -3.96
N MET A 516 34.04 -28.06 -2.69
CA MET A 516 34.69 -27.10 -1.81
C MET A 516 36.12 -27.58 -1.59
N PRO A 517 37.14 -26.80 -1.98
CA PRO A 517 38.52 -27.20 -1.72
C PRO A 517 38.71 -27.36 -0.19
N MET A 518 39.03 -28.57 0.20
CA MET A 518 39.37 -28.88 1.59
C MET A 518 40.57 -28.03 2.02
N PRO A 519 40.52 -27.36 3.19
CA PRO A 519 41.69 -26.64 3.70
C PRO A 519 42.85 -27.62 3.93
N ILE A 520 43.95 -27.42 3.23
CA ILE A 520 45.21 -28.17 3.43
C ILE A 520 45.79 -27.70 4.77
N PHE A 521 45.72 -28.53 5.84
CA PHE A 521 46.47 -28.29 7.04
C PHE A 521 47.95 -28.68 6.80
N ILE A 522 48.82 -27.68 6.57
CA ILE A 522 50.27 -27.87 6.64
C ILE A 522 50.67 -27.85 8.12
N SER A 523 50.95 -29.01 8.70
CA SER A 523 51.61 -29.07 10.01
C SER A 523 53.08 -28.71 9.81
N SER A 524 53.49 -27.53 10.25
CA SER A 524 54.90 -27.22 10.43
C SER A 524 55.36 -27.81 11.78
N ASN A 525 56.03 -28.94 11.73
CA ASN A 525 56.92 -29.35 12.80
C ASN A 525 58.12 -28.41 12.80
N TYR A 526 58.20 -27.55 13.82
CA TYR A 526 59.43 -27.16 14.48
C TYR A 526 59.10 -26.67 15.89
#